data_813a81e9e4c2b79e3a624ca385423eb3
#
_entry.id   813a81e9e4c2b79e3a624ca385423eb3
#
_cell.length_a   1.000
_cell.length_b   1.000
_cell.length_c   1.000
_cell.angle_alpha   90.00
_cell.angle_beta   90.00
_cell.angle_gamma   90.00
#
_symmetry.space_group_name_H-M   'P 1'
#
loop_
_entity.id
_entity.type
_entity.pdbx_description
1 polymer ?
#
loop_
_entity_poly.entity_id
_entity_poly.type
_entity_poly.pdbx_seq_one_letter_code
_entity_poly.pdbx_strand_id
1 'polypeptide(L)'
;METSRVGGEDEDGHRHVMRVTTGPGQVRHVVCDTCGHRRRVRAFAHDRAREHLTTEHGAGGFREEYSGLPWLLGLAAFVVFLGLMAGYRR
;
A
#
# COMPACT_ATOMS: atom_id res chain seq x y z
N MET A 1 0.14 -1.44 12.54
CA MET A 1 1.23 -0.86 11.73
C MET A 1 0.75 -0.66 10.29
N GLU A 2 0.92 0.53 9.79
CA GLU A 2 0.55 0.84 8.41
C GLU A 2 1.52 0.19 7.43
N THR A 3 1.01 -0.60 6.49
CA THR A 3 1.84 -1.31 5.50
C THR A 3 1.72 -0.73 4.09
N SER A 4 0.59 -0.11 3.77
CA SER A 4 0.38 0.51 2.46
C SER A 4 -0.77 1.50 2.50
N ARG A 5 -0.91 2.28 1.43
CA ARG A 5 -1.99 3.26 1.24
C ARG A 5 -2.54 3.15 -0.16
N VAL A 6 -3.84 3.39 -0.30
CA VAL A 6 -4.49 3.54 -1.59
C VAL A 6 -5.11 4.94 -1.63
N GLY A 7 -4.69 5.75 -2.57
CA GLY A 7 -5.21 7.11 -2.75
C GLY A 7 -5.98 7.25 -4.04
N GLY A 8 -7.01 8.10 -4.05
CA GLY A 8 -7.78 8.46 -5.22
C GLY A 8 -8.27 9.90 -5.12
N GLU A 9 -8.68 10.48 -6.24
CA GLU A 9 -9.24 11.83 -6.28
C GLU A 9 -10.69 11.76 -6.74
N ASP A 10 -11.56 12.55 -6.10
CA ASP A 10 -12.95 12.69 -6.52
C ASP A 10 -13.09 13.69 -7.67
N GLU A 11 -14.34 13.92 -8.11
CA GLU A 11 -14.65 14.85 -9.20
C GLU A 11 -14.26 16.30 -8.89
N ASP A 12 -14.23 16.66 -7.62
CA ASP A 12 -13.85 18.01 -7.15
C ASP A 12 -12.34 18.17 -6.97
N GLY A 13 -11.56 17.11 -7.23
CA GLY A 13 -10.11 17.11 -7.05
C GLY A 13 -9.65 16.88 -5.61
N HIS A 14 -10.57 16.52 -4.71
CA HIS A 14 -10.21 16.19 -3.34
C HIS A 14 -9.58 14.78 -3.26
N ARG A 15 -8.47 14.70 -2.56
CA ARG A 15 -7.78 13.44 -2.36
C ARG A 15 -8.37 12.67 -1.18
N HIS A 16 -8.69 11.41 -1.42
CA HIS A 16 -9.14 10.47 -0.40
C HIS A 16 -8.12 9.35 -0.28
N VAL A 17 -7.78 8.99 0.96
CA VAL A 17 -6.76 7.97 1.22
C VAL A 17 -7.32 6.89 2.14
N MET A 18 -7.15 5.63 1.73
CA MET A 18 -7.39 4.46 2.56
C MET A 18 -6.04 3.90 3.00
N ARG A 19 -5.87 3.72 4.30
CA ARG A 19 -4.67 3.11 4.86
C ARG A 19 -4.91 1.63 5.10
N VAL A 20 -3.95 0.79 4.75
CA VAL A 20 -3.95 -0.64 5.08
C VAL A 20 -3.03 -0.84 6.27
N THR A 21 -3.57 -1.34 7.37
CA THR A 21 -2.81 -1.61 8.58
C THR A 21 -2.75 -3.12 8.83
N THR A 22 -1.61 -3.59 9.33
CA THR A 22 -1.43 -4.99 9.73
C THR A 22 -1.13 -5.04 11.22
N GLY A 23 -1.96 -5.75 11.95
CA GLY A 23 -1.80 -5.96 13.39
C GLY A 23 -1.23 -7.34 13.73
N PRO A 24 -1.16 -7.67 15.05
CA PRO A 24 -0.72 -8.98 15.52
C PRO A 24 -1.52 -10.11 14.88
N GLY A 25 -0.87 -11.22 14.54
CA GLY A 25 -1.51 -12.35 13.87
C GLY A 25 -1.85 -12.11 12.40
N GLN A 26 -1.24 -11.10 11.77
CA GLN A 26 -1.47 -10.71 10.37
C GLN A 26 -2.92 -10.27 10.10
N VAL A 27 -3.60 -9.72 11.08
CA VAL A 27 -4.93 -9.13 10.91
C VAL A 27 -4.79 -7.81 10.18
N ARG A 28 -5.45 -7.68 9.04
CA ARG A 28 -5.43 -6.48 8.20
C ARG A 28 -6.72 -5.68 8.35
N HIS A 29 -6.56 -4.37 8.43
CA HIS A 29 -7.67 -3.43 8.42
C HIS A 29 -7.46 -2.39 7.33
N VAL A 30 -8.55 -1.97 6.71
CA VAL A 30 -8.56 -0.79 5.83
C VAL A 30 -9.25 0.35 6.58
N VAL A 31 -8.62 1.52 6.58
CA VAL A 31 -9.10 2.69 7.31
C VAL A 31 -9.19 3.87 6.35
N CYS A 32 -10.37 4.48 6.24
CA CYS A 32 -10.57 5.65 5.42
C CYS A 32 -10.27 6.92 6.23
N ASP A 33 -9.32 7.74 5.76
CA ASP A 33 -8.96 8.99 6.44
C ASP A 33 -10.06 10.05 6.34
N THR A 34 -10.89 9.98 5.29
CA THR A 34 -11.95 10.98 5.06
C THR A 34 -13.14 10.79 5.97
N CYS A 35 -13.66 9.55 6.08
CA CYS A 35 -14.89 9.27 6.82
C CYS A 35 -14.68 8.44 8.09
N GLY A 36 -13.45 8.02 8.36
CA GLY A 36 -13.13 7.20 9.53
C GLY A 36 -13.59 5.74 9.40
N HIS A 37 -14.06 5.32 8.23
CA HIS A 37 -14.47 3.94 7.99
C HIS A 37 -13.33 2.97 8.26
N ARG A 38 -13.60 1.93 9.05
CA ARG A 38 -12.62 0.91 9.38
C ARG A 38 -13.25 -0.45 9.16
N ARG A 39 -12.57 -1.32 8.42
CA ARG A 39 -13.03 -2.67 8.15
C ARG A 39 -11.89 -3.66 8.23
N ARG A 40 -12.15 -4.80 8.85
CA ARG A 40 -11.24 -5.94 8.85
C ARG A 40 -11.35 -6.66 7.51
N VAL A 41 -10.22 -6.95 6.87
CA VAL A 41 -10.17 -7.68 5.60
C VAL A 41 -9.23 -8.86 5.72
N ARG A 42 -9.59 -9.99 5.09
CA ARG A 42 -8.75 -11.20 5.08
C ARG A 42 -7.86 -11.24 3.85
N ALA A 43 -8.34 -10.72 2.72
CA ALA A 43 -7.65 -10.73 1.45
C ALA A 43 -8.11 -9.54 0.60
N PHE A 44 -7.32 -9.20 -0.41
CA PHE A 44 -7.65 -8.13 -1.37
C PHE A 44 -7.90 -6.76 -0.69
N ALA A 45 -7.04 -6.42 0.27
CA ALA A 45 -7.19 -5.17 1.03
C ALA A 45 -7.22 -3.93 0.11
N HIS A 46 -6.38 -3.89 -0.93
CA HIS A 46 -6.33 -2.79 -1.88
C HIS A 46 -7.59 -2.72 -2.74
N ASP A 47 -8.14 -3.86 -3.16
CA ASP A 47 -9.39 -3.91 -3.92
C ASP A 47 -10.57 -3.40 -3.08
N ARG A 48 -10.62 -3.77 -1.82
CA ARG A 48 -11.64 -3.30 -0.87
C ARG A 48 -11.50 -1.79 -0.62
N ALA A 49 -10.28 -1.30 -0.49
CA ALA A 49 -10.01 0.12 -0.34
C ALA A 49 -10.48 0.91 -1.57
N ARG A 50 -10.14 0.46 -2.77
CA ARG A 50 -10.59 1.08 -4.02
C ARG A 50 -12.11 1.08 -4.15
N GLU A 51 -12.75 -0.04 -3.83
CA GLU A 51 -14.21 -0.16 -3.85
C GLU A 51 -14.86 0.86 -2.94
N HIS A 52 -14.37 1.02 -1.70
CA HIS A 52 -14.88 2.01 -0.76
C HIS A 52 -14.72 3.43 -1.30
N LEU A 53 -13.54 3.77 -1.79
CA LEU A 53 -13.27 5.11 -2.34
C LEU A 53 -14.14 5.41 -3.55
N THR A 54 -14.36 4.45 -4.43
CA THR A 54 -15.22 4.61 -5.62
C THR A 54 -16.68 4.76 -5.22
N THR A 55 -17.18 3.89 -4.33
CA THR A 55 -18.60 3.81 -3.97
C THR A 55 -19.02 4.95 -3.05
N GLU A 56 -18.21 5.26 -2.05
CA GLU A 56 -18.58 6.24 -1.00
C GLU A 56 -18.11 7.65 -1.33
N HIS A 57 -17.01 7.80 -2.06
CA HIS A 57 -16.39 9.10 -2.31
C HIS A 57 -16.31 9.47 -3.80
N GLY A 58 -16.74 8.58 -4.71
CA GLY A 58 -16.64 8.83 -6.15
C GLY A 58 -15.20 9.04 -6.63
N ALA A 59 -14.23 8.47 -5.93
CA ALA A 59 -12.82 8.65 -6.25
C ALA A 59 -12.35 7.75 -7.38
N GLY A 60 -11.37 8.23 -8.14
CA GLY A 60 -10.72 7.48 -9.22
C GLY A 60 -9.25 7.86 -9.31
N GLY A 61 -8.56 7.40 -10.36
CA GLY A 61 -7.15 7.68 -10.54
C GLY A 61 -6.28 7.13 -9.42
N PHE A 62 -6.52 5.92 -8.99
CA PHE A 62 -5.91 5.32 -7.81
C PHE A 62 -4.41 5.21 -7.90
N ARG A 63 -3.74 5.55 -6.78
CA ARG A 63 -2.32 5.33 -6.55
C ARG A 63 -2.14 4.45 -5.33
N GLU A 64 -1.34 3.42 -5.47
CA GLU A 64 -0.97 2.54 -4.37
C GLU A 64 0.43 2.90 -3.88
N GLU A 65 0.54 3.21 -2.59
CA GLU A 65 1.80 3.53 -1.94
C GLU A 65 2.13 2.44 -0.92
N TYR A 66 3.33 1.89 -1.04
CA TYR A 66 3.82 0.87 -0.12
C TYR A 66 4.92 1.46 0.76
N SER A 67 5.14 0.84 1.93
CA SER A 67 6.32 1.15 2.72
C SER A 67 7.57 0.83 1.89
N GLY A 68 8.36 1.86 1.52
CA GLY A 68 9.50 1.71 0.63
C GLY A 68 10.73 1.10 1.27
N LEU A 69 10.83 1.13 2.60
CA LEU A 69 12.03 0.69 3.30
C LEU A 69 12.39 -0.79 3.07
N PRO A 70 11.47 -1.76 3.22
CA PRO A 70 11.78 -3.16 2.91
C PRO A 70 12.18 -3.39 1.46
N TRP A 71 11.55 -2.68 0.55
CA TRP A 71 11.85 -2.76 -0.87
C TRP A 71 13.26 -2.24 -1.19
N LEU A 72 13.64 -1.10 -0.60
CA LEU A 72 14.97 -0.52 -0.77
C LEU A 72 16.06 -1.43 -0.21
N LEU A 73 15.82 -2.05 0.94
CA LEU A 73 16.75 -3.03 1.54
C LEU A 73 16.92 -4.25 0.64
N GLY A 74 15.83 -4.76 0.07
CA GLY A 74 15.87 -5.88 -0.87
C GLY A 74 16.65 -5.54 -2.14
N LEU A 75 16.44 -4.36 -2.70
CA LEU A 75 17.16 -3.88 -3.88
C LEU A 75 18.66 -3.73 -3.60
N ALA A 76 19.03 -3.13 -2.47
CA ALA A 76 20.42 -2.95 -2.07
C ALA A 76 21.12 -4.30 -1.89
N ALA A 77 20.47 -5.27 -1.25
CA ALA A 77 21.00 -6.62 -1.09
C ALA A 77 21.21 -7.32 -2.44
N PHE A 78 20.27 -7.15 -3.36
CA PHE A 78 20.36 -7.72 -4.71
C PHE A 78 21.54 -7.13 -5.50
N VAL A 79 21.76 -5.83 -5.44
CA VAL A 79 22.88 -5.15 -6.11
C VAL A 79 24.20 -5.63 -5.54
N VAL A 80 24.33 -5.76 -4.22
CA VAL A 80 25.54 -6.28 -3.57
C VAL A 80 25.79 -7.71 -4.01
N PHE A 81 24.76 -8.56 -4.04
CA PHE A 81 24.86 -9.96 -4.48
C PHE A 81 25.39 -10.06 -5.92
N LEU A 82 24.84 -9.26 -6.84
CA LEU A 82 25.30 -9.23 -8.24
C LEU A 82 26.75 -8.78 -8.34
N GLY A 83 27.16 -7.79 -7.56
CA GLY A 83 28.53 -7.32 -7.52
C GLY A 83 29.51 -8.38 -7.05
N LEU A 84 29.17 -9.13 -6.01
CA LEU A 84 29.97 -10.23 -5.50
C LEU A 84 30.07 -11.38 -6.50
N MET A 85 28.96 -11.73 -7.17
CA MET A 85 28.98 -12.75 -8.22
C MET A 85 29.83 -12.36 -9.41
N ALA A 86 29.76 -11.10 -9.84
CA ALA A 86 30.58 -10.61 -10.93
C ALA A 86 32.07 -10.59 -10.57
N GLY A 87 32.41 -10.22 -9.34
CA GLY A 87 33.77 -10.24 -8.83
C GLY A 87 34.35 -11.66 -8.68
N TYR A 88 33.51 -12.63 -8.33
CA TYR A 88 33.95 -14.02 -8.12
C TYR A 88 34.33 -14.75 -9.42
N ARG A 89 33.81 -14.32 -10.54
CA ARG A 89 34.09 -14.92 -11.85
C ARG A 89 35.39 -14.45 -12.52
N ARG A 90 36.11 -13.57 -11.88
CA ARG A 90 37.43 -13.17 -12.36
C ARG A 90 38.51 -14.21 -11.93
#